data_e17fb7049d0cb8457421430d19e314c4
#
_entry.id   e17fb7049d0cb8457421430d19e314c4
#
_cell.length_a   1.000
_cell.length_b   1.000
_cell.length_c   1.000
_cell.angle_alpha   90.00
_cell.angle_beta   90.00
_cell.angle_gamma   90.00
#
_symmetry.space_group_name_H-M   'P 1'
#
loop_
_entity.id
_entity.type
_entity.pdbx_description
1 polymer ?
#
loop_
_entity_poly.entity_id
_entity_poly.type
_entity_poly.pdbx_seq_one_letter_code
_entity_poly.pdbx_strand_id
1 'polypeptide(L)'
;FSSKNNRKFVAGAIGPTPKTASISPDVSDPGARNITFDQLFKSYSDQAETLIEGGVDILLVETIFDTLNAKAALFAIEDVFNRVGKRLPIMISGTVTDASGRILSGQTVEAFWNSVRHAKPLSVGLNCALGAALMRPYVEEMHKICDVPICIYPNAGLPNPMAPTGFDETPEITSGLISEFAKEGWINIVGGCCGTTPEHIAAIKEKVHSFPPRVVPEIKKKLRLSDRKSTRLNSSH
;
A
#
# COMPACT_ATOMS: atom_id res chain seq x y z
N PHE A 1 -9.77 9.04 -22.59
CA PHE A 1 -9.92 7.66 -22.09
C PHE A 1 -11.13 7.47 -21.15
N SER A 2 -11.65 8.53 -20.51
CA SER A 2 -12.87 8.48 -19.68
C SER A 2 -14.10 8.72 -20.52
N SER A 3 -15.19 7.99 -20.32
CA SER A 3 -16.48 8.19 -20.95
C SER A 3 -17.61 8.11 -19.93
N LYS A 4 -18.84 8.54 -20.29
CA LYS A 4 -20.00 8.46 -19.37
C LYS A 4 -20.24 7.05 -18.82
N ASN A 5 -19.94 6.01 -19.63
CA ASN A 5 -20.17 4.60 -19.26
C ASN A 5 -18.88 3.89 -18.77
N ASN A 6 -17.73 4.57 -18.79
CA ASN A 6 -16.44 4.02 -18.37
C ASN A 6 -15.58 5.12 -17.75
N ARG A 7 -16.02 5.59 -16.59
CA ARG A 7 -15.30 6.62 -15.83
C ARG A 7 -13.97 6.08 -15.36
N LYS A 8 -12.90 6.83 -15.59
CA LYS A 8 -11.55 6.60 -15.10
C LYS A 8 -11.24 7.58 -13.98
N PHE A 9 -10.48 7.13 -13.01
CA PHE A 9 -10.03 7.95 -11.89
C PHE A 9 -8.51 8.09 -11.95
N VAL A 10 -8.03 9.25 -11.55
CA VAL A 10 -6.60 9.55 -11.42
C VAL A 10 -6.22 9.46 -9.95
N ALA A 11 -5.34 8.54 -9.61
CA ALA A 11 -4.75 8.45 -8.29
C ALA A 11 -3.41 9.20 -8.28
N GLY A 12 -3.31 10.25 -7.46
CA GLY A 12 -2.07 10.98 -7.24
C GLY A 12 -1.17 10.21 -6.27
N ALA A 13 -0.04 9.72 -6.76
CA ALA A 13 0.88 8.91 -5.99
C ALA A 13 1.73 9.77 -5.04
N ILE A 14 1.77 9.36 -3.78
CA ILE A 14 2.60 9.91 -2.71
C ILE A 14 3.51 8.77 -2.24
N GLY A 15 4.70 8.72 -2.81
CA GLY A 15 5.68 7.68 -2.53
C GLY A 15 6.55 7.97 -1.30
N PRO A 16 7.47 7.04 -0.97
CA PRO A 16 8.42 7.23 0.11
C PRO A 16 9.46 8.29 -0.24
N THR A 17 10.01 8.92 0.80
CA THR A 17 11.17 9.79 0.67
C THR A 17 12.47 8.98 0.77
N PRO A 18 13.61 9.48 0.27
CA PRO A 18 14.90 8.80 0.40
C PRO A 18 15.42 8.74 1.85
N LYS A 19 14.75 9.42 2.78
CA LYS A 19 15.09 9.44 4.21
C LYS A 19 13.96 8.83 5.02
N THR A 20 14.32 8.08 6.06
CA THR A 20 13.38 7.44 6.99
C THR A 20 13.45 8.09 8.36
N ALA A 21 12.28 8.30 8.99
CA ALA A 21 12.21 8.89 10.32
C ALA A 21 12.35 7.84 11.45
N SER A 22 12.16 6.54 11.14
CA SER A 22 12.22 5.45 12.13
C SER A 22 13.60 4.79 12.22
N ILE A 23 14.41 4.89 11.18
CA ILE A 23 15.67 4.14 11.05
C ILE A 23 16.84 5.09 11.22
N SER A 24 17.80 4.71 12.08
CA SER A 24 19.04 5.45 12.19
C SER A 24 19.90 5.29 10.93
N PRO A 25 20.44 6.38 10.38
CA PRO A 25 21.43 6.32 9.32
C PRO A 25 22.83 5.90 9.83
N ASP A 26 23.05 5.91 11.16
CA ASP A 26 24.29 5.55 11.81
C ASP A 26 24.11 4.33 12.71
N VAL A 27 24.83 3.26 12.40
CA VAL A 27 24.78 1.99 13.16
C VAL A 27 25.30 2.18 14.59
N SER A 28 26.23 3.12 14.81
CA SER A 28 26.83 3.40 16.13
C SER A 28 25.97 4.33 17.00
N ASP A 29 25.01 5.06 16.39
CA ASP A 29 24.05 5.91 17.10
C ASP A 29 22.60 5.54 16.74
N PRO A 30 21.96 4.65 17.49
CA PRO A 30 20.58 4.25 17.24
C PRO A 30 19.57 5.40 17.36
N GLY A 31 19.95 6.50 18.01
CA GLY A 31 19.12 7.70 18.16
C GLY A 31 19.19 8.67 16.98
N ALA A 32 20.23 8.57 16.15
CA ALA A 32 20.42 9.48 15.01
C ALA A 32 19.25 9.43 14.02
N ARG A 33 18.86 10.58 13.51
CA ARG A 33 17.86 10.72 12.44
C ARG A 33 18.34 11.77 11.44
N ASN A 34 18.15 11.48 10.15
CA ASN A 34 18.52 12.40 9.06
C ASN A 34 17.34 13.20 8.52
N ILE A 35 16.15 13.03 9.12
CA ILE A 35 14.96 13.81 8.83
C ILE A 35 14.06 13.86 10.07
N THR A 36 13.37 14.98 10.26
CA THR A 36 12.38 15.15 11.32
C THR A 36 10.96 14.91 10.79
N PHE A 37 10.02 14.69 11.71
CA PHE A 37 8.59 14.60 11.38
C PHE A 37 8.10 15.87 10.68
N ASP A 38 8.48 17.05 11.17
CA ASP A 38 8.04 18.32 10.60
C ASP A 38 8.57 18.58 9.19
N GLN A 39 9.79 18.12 8.91
CA GLN A 39 10.34 18.16 7.54
C GLN A 39 9.59 17.23 6.58
N LEU A 40 9.23 16.03 7.04
CA LEU A 40 8.39 15.11 6.27
C LEU A 40 6.99 15.68 6.08
N PHE A 41 6.38 16.20 7.13
CA PHE A 41 5.07 16.84 7.10
C PHE A 41 5.03 17.94 6.05
N LYS A 42 6.02 18.85 6.06
CA LYS A 42 6.09 19.92 5.06
C LYS A 42 6.18 19.37 3.63
N SER A 43 7.09 18.43 3.39
CA SER A 43 7.29 17.83 2.06
C SER A 43 6.03 17.15 1.55
N TYR A 44 5.36 16.36 2.39
CA TYR A 44 4.12 15.68 2.02
C TYR A 44 2.93 16.64 1.87
N SER A 45 2.89 17.74 2.65
CA SER A 45 1.88 18.79 2.49
C SER A 45 1.99 19.45 1.12
N ASP A 46 3.20 19.87 0.75
CA ASP A 46 3.45 20.52 -0.54
C ASP A 46 3.05 19.59 -1.71
N GLN A 47 3.38 18.29 -1.60
CA GLN A 47 3.02 17.30 -2.63
C GLN A 47 1.51 17.04 -2.68
N ALA A 48 0.85 16.84 -1.54
CA ALA A 48 -0.58 16.56 -1.49
C ALA A 48 -1.40 17.74 -2.03
N GLU A 49 -1.04 18.97 -1.66
CA GLU A 49 -1.69 20.18 -2.15
C GLU A 49 -1.57 20.32 -3.67
N THR A 50 -0.37 20.15 -4.22
CA THR A 50 -0.11 20.20 -5.67
C THR A 50 -0.90 19.12 -6.43
N LEU A 51 -1.01 17.90 -5.89
CA LEU A 51 -1.81 16.83 -6.50
C LEU A 51 -3.31 17.18 -6.52
N ILE A 52 -3.83 17.75 -5.42
CA ILE A 52 -5.23 18.17 -5.33
C ILE A 52 -5.52 19.32 -6.31
N GLU A 53 -4.63 20.30 -6.40
CA GLU A 53 -4.70 21.40 -7.38
C GLU A 53 -4.64 20.87 -8.83
N GLY A 54 -3.81 19.86 -9.07
CA GLY A 54 -3.71 19.15 -10.35
C GLY A 54 -4.97 18.36 -10.74
N GLY A 55 -5.95 18.25 -9.81
CA GLY A 55 -7.25 17.66 -10.11
C GLY A 55 -7.30 16.14 -10.01
N VAL A 56 -6.45 15.51 -9.20
CA VAL A 56 -6.56 14.06 -8.95
C VAL A 56 -7.88 13.71 -8.26
N ASP A 57 -8.35 12.49 -8.48
CA ASP A 57 -9.58 11.98 -7.86
C ASP A 57 -9.31 11.28 -6.52
N ILE A 58 -8.12 10.73 -6.34
CA ILE A 58 -7.70 9.90 -5.19
C ILE A 58 -6.28 10.29 -4.81
N LEU A 59 -5.94 10.26 -3.52
CA LEU A 59 -4.55 10.29 -3.06
C LEU A 59 -4.10 8.86 -2.71
N LEU A 60 -2.98 8.41 -3.28
CA LEU A 60 -2.43 7.07 -3.07
C LEU A 60 -1.09 7.17 -2.33
N VAL A 61 -1.12 6.91 -1.02
CA VAL A 61 0.11 6.79 -0.22
C VAL A 61 0.64 5.38 -0.39
N GLU A 62 1.72 5.22 -1.16
CA GLU A 62 2.17 3.92 -1.62
C GLU A 62 3.64 3.61 -1.32
N THR A 63 3.99 2.34 -1.48
CA THR A 63 5.36 1.82 -1.32
C THR A 63 5.90 2.13 0.08
N ILE A 64 5.02 2.05 1.08
CA ILE A 64 5.34 2.38 2.46
C ILE A 64 6.25 1.30 3.04
N PHE A 65 7.47 1.66 3.38
CA PHE A 65 8.43 0.82 4.10
C PHE A 65 8.82 1.38 5.48
N ASP A 66 8.31 2.56 5.84
CA ASP A 66 8.43 3.19 7.16
C ASP A 66 7.08 3.76 7.61
N THR A 67 6.53 3.22 8.69
CA THR A 67 5.20 3.64 9.19
C THR A 67 5.20 5.03 9.80
N LEU A 68 6.33 5.57 10.28
CA LEU A 68 6.41 6.94 10.76
C LEU A 68 6.35 7.93 9.59
N ASN A 69 7.04 7.63 8.48
CA ASN A 69 6.90 8.40 7.24
C ASN A 69 5.44 8.39 6.74
N ALA A 70 4.79 7.21 6.75
CA ALA A 70 3.38 7.11 6.38
C ALA A 70 2.47 7.95 7.27
N LYS A 71 2.70 7.97 8.58
CA LYS A 71 1.94 8.81 9.52
C LYS A 71 2.14 10.29 9.25
N ALA A 72 3.37 10.71 8.91
CA ALA A 72 3.64 12.09 8.51
C ALA A 72 2.88 12.46 7.23
N ALA A 73 2.85 11.56 6.23
CA ALA A 73 2.09 11.77 4.99
C ALA A 73 0.58 11.86 5.26
N LEU A 74 0.02 10.95 6.05
CA LEU A 74 -1.40 10.94 6.38
C LEU A 74 -1.80 12.18 7.19
N PHE A 75 -0.96 12.63 8.12
CA PHE A 75 -1.18 13.85 8.89
C PHE A 75 -1.13 15.09 7.99
N ALA A 76 -0.18 15.14 7.06
CA ALA A 76 -0.07 16.21 6.07
C ALA A 76 -1.30 16.28 5.15
N ILE A 77 -1.77 15.13 4.66
CA ILE A 77 -2.98 15.05 3.83
C ILE A 77 -4.20 15.57 4.58
N GLU A 78 -4.35 15.20 5.84
CA GLU A 78 -5.48 15.66 6.67
C GLU A 78 -5.44 17.18 6.88
N ASP A 79 -4.26 17.74 7.15
CA ASP A 79 -4.07 19.19 7.26
C ASP A 79 -4.41 19.92 5.95
N VAL A 80 -3.91 19.39 4.82
CA VAL A 80 -4.23 19.95 3.50
C VAL A 80 -5.73 19.90 3.22
N PHE A 81 -6.42 18.80 3.51
CA PHE A 81 -7.88 18.72 3.36
C PHE A 81 -8.60 19.79 4.15
N ASN A 82 -8.16 20.05 5.39
CA ASN A 82 -8.76 21.10 6.23
C ASN A 82 -8.49 22.51 5.69
N ARG A 83 -7.28 22.78 5.17
CA ARG A 83 -6.92 24.08 4.59
C ARG A 83 -7.64 24.34 3.25
N VAL A 84 -7.68 23.34 2.40
CA VAL A 84 -8.27 23.46 1.04
C VAL A 84 -9.81 23.33 1.06
N GLY A 85 -10.39 22.77 2.13
CA GLY A 85 -11.83 22.53 2.25
C GLY A 85 -12.35 21.42 1.30
N LYS A 86 -11.46 20.57 0.80
CA LYS A 86 -11.79 19.47 -0.12
C LYS A 86 -11.17 18.17 0.37
N ARG A 87 -11.98 17.13 0.51
CA ARG A 87 -11.54 15.81 0.94
C ARG A 87 -11.63 14.82 -0.20
N LEU A 88 -10.54 14.14 -0.50
CA LEU A 88 -10.46 13.05 -1.47
C LEU A 88 -10.35 11.70 -0.76
N PRO A 89 -10.79 10.60 -1.40
CA PRO A 89 -10.47 9.25 -0.93
C PRO A 89 -8.95 9.05 -0.85
N ILE A 90 -8.52 8.30 0.18
CA ILE A 90 -7.13 7.92 0.36
C ILE A 90 -7.00 6.41 0.16
N MET A 91 -6.06 5.98 -0.67
CA MET A 91 -5.60 4.60 -0.76
C MET A 91 -4.23 4.49 -0.08
N ILE A 92 -3.99 3.37 0.61
CA ILE A 92 -2.73 3.14 1.34
C ILE A 92 -2.14 1.81 0.92
N SER A 93 -0.84 1.78 0.59
CA SER A 93 -0.15 0.55 0.20
C SER A 93 1.23 0.42 0.84
N GLY A 94 1.45 -0.69 1.55
CA GLY A 94 2.72 -1.04 2.17
C GLY A 94 3.61 -1.87 1.25
N THR A 95 4.87 -1.96 1.61
CA THR A 95 5.85 -2.77 0.87
C THR A 95 6.57 -3.70 1.83
N VAL A 96 6.34 -5.01 1.67
CA VAL A 96 7.08 -6.04 2.41
C VAL A 96 8.46 -6.17 1.77
N THR A 97 9.50 -5.93 2.55
CA THR A 97 10.88 -5.82 2.05
C THR A 97 11.75 -7.03 2.35
N ASP A 98 11.27 -7.94 3.18
CA ASP A 98 12.05 -9.12 3.55
C ASP A 98 11.22 -10.42 3.59
N ALA A 99 11.92 -11.55 3.60
CA ALA A 99 11.30 -12.87 3.64
C ALA A 99 10.60 -13.19 4.98
N SER A 100 10.78 -12.38 6.03
CA SER A 100 10.05 -12.52 7.30
C SER A 100 8.68 -11.83 7.31
N GLY A 101 8.30 -11.19 6.19
CA GLY A 101 7.03 -10.53 6.05
C GLY A 101 6.95 -9.16 6.71
N ARG A 102 8.08 -8.47 6.80
CA ARG A 102 8.16 -7.16 7.42
C ARG A 102 8.45 -6.06 6.41
N ILE A 103 7.91 -4.89 6.69
CA ILE A 103 8.38 -3.66 6.04
C ILE A 103 9.73 -3.24 6.64
N LEU A 104 10.45 -2.34 6.00
CA LEU A 104 11.83 -1.99 6.38
C LEU A 104 11.95 -1.47 7.83
N SER A 105 10.97 -0.72 8.34
CA SER A 105 10.92 -0.28 9.74
C SER A 105 10.52 -1.39 10.73
N GLY A 106 10.33 -2.62 10.25
CA GLY A 106 10.22 -3.84 11.04
C GLY A 106 8.79 -4.28 11.39
N GLN A 107 7.75 -3.55 10.94
CA GLN A 107 6.36 -3.93 11.20
C GLN A 107 5.94 -5.14 10.36
N THR A 108 5.17 -6.04 10.99
CA THR A 108 4.40 -7.07 10.29
C THR A 108 3.23 -6.44 9.52
N VAL A 109 2.57 -7.18 8.65
CA VAL A 109 1.38 -6.70 7.90
C VAL A 109 0.27 -6.26 8.86
N GLU A 110 0.02 -7.00 9.95
CA GLU A 110 -0.96 -6.60 10.97
C GLU A 110 -0.54 -5.30 11.69
N ALA A 111 0.72 -5.16 12.05
CA ALA A 111 1.24 -3.95 12.68
C ALA A 111 1.18 -2.75 11.74
N PHE A 112 1.50 -2.94 10.47
CA PHE A 112 1.34 -1.92 9.42
C PHE A 112 -0.12 -1.47 9.33
N TRP A 113 -1.07 -2.40 9.18
CA TRP A 113 -2.49 -2.06 9.11
C TRP A 113 -2.95 -1.27 10.34
N ASN A 114 -2.62 -1.75 11.53
CA ASN A 114 -2.98 -1.06 12.78
C ASN A 114 -2.36 0.35 12.88
N SER A 115 -1.20 0.58 12.27
CA SER A 115 -0.54 1.90 12.26
C SER A 115 -1.24 2.93 11.37
N VAL A 116 -1.92 2.51 10.30
CA VAL A 116 -2.49 3.41 9.29
C VAL A 116 -4.01 3.41 9.23
N ARG A 117 -4.70 2.44 9.83
CA ARG A 117 -6.16 2.29 9.75
C ARG A 117 -6.96 3.48 10.28
N HIS A 118 -6.37 4.29 11.17
CA HIS A 118 -6.99 5.50 11.72
C HIS A 118 -7.34 6.53 10.63
N ALA A 119 -6.64 6.51 9.49
CA ALA A 119 -6.92 7.36 8.34
C ALA A 119 -8.22 6.99 7.60
N LYS A 120 -8.86 5.86 7.96
CA LYS A 120 -10.09 5.35 7.31
C LYS A 120 -9.98 5.33 5.79
N PRO A 121 -8.97 4.65 5.23
CA PRO A 121 -8.72 4.68 3.80
C PRO A 121 -9.84 4.02 3.00
N LEU A 122 -9.96 4.40 1.72
CA LEU A 122 -10.79 3.72 0.72
C LEU A 122 -10.35 2.26 0.53
N SER A 123 -9.04 2.04 0.52
CA SER A 123 -8.45 0.70 0.46
C SER A 123 -7.09 0.67 1.13
N VAL A 124 -6.69 -0.52 1.57
CA VAL A 124 -5.33 -0.82 2.03
C VAL A 124 -4.77 -1.98 1.22
N GLY A 125 -3.46 -2.04 1.06
CA GLY A 125 -2.86 -3.12 0.29
C GLY A 125 -1.36 -3.21 0.36
N LEU A 126 -0.82 -3.96 -0.60
CA LEU A 126 0.62 -4.17 -0.76
C LEU A 126 1.02 -3.94 -2.21
N ASN A 127 2.19 -3.38 -2.42
CA ASN A 127 2.79 -3.22 -3.73
C ASN A 127 4.30 -3.36 -3.69
N CYS A 128 4.87 -3.56 -4.86
CA CYS A 128 6.32 -3.54 -5.08
C CYS A 128 7.10 -4.61 -4.29
N ALA A 129 8.42 -4.60 -4.41
CA ALA A 129 9.43 -5.50 -3.84
C ALA A 129 9.23 -6.98 -4.19
N LEU A 130 8.05 -7.53 -4.06
CA LEU A 130 7.72 -8.93 -4.30
C LEU A 130 6.86 -9.10 -5.55
N GLY A 131 7.02 -10.26 -6.22
CA GLY A 131 6.03 -10.77 -7.16
C GLY A 131 4.82 -11.36 -6.43
N ALA A 132 3.76 -11.67 -7.19
CA ALA A 132 2.49 -12.13 -6.61
C ALA A 132 2.65 -13.44 -5.81
N ALA A 133 3.48 -14.38 -6.27
CA ALA A 133 3.72 -15.64 -5.57
C ALA A 133 4.24 -15.44 -4.14
N LEU A 134 5.25 -14.59 -3.97
CA LEU A 134 5.83 -14.29 -2.66
C LEU A 134 4.94 -13.39 -1.80
N MET A 135 4.05 -12.62 -2.42
CA MET A 135 3.10 -11.74 -1.72
C MET A 135 1.91 -12.52 -1.14
N ARG A 136 1.62 -13.73 -1.64
CA ARG A 136 0.45 -14.54 -1.29
C ARG A 136 0.17 -14.63 0.23
N PRO A 137 1.11 -15.04 1.11
CA PRO A 137 0.83 -15.20 2.54
C PRO A 137 0.41 -13.89 3.21
N TYR A 138 0.93 -12.77 2.74
CA TYR A 138 0.63 -11.45 3.28
C TYR A 138 -0.74 -10.93 2.83
N VAL A 139 -1.13 -11.25 1.59
CA VAL A 139 -2.48 -10.96 1.09
C VAL A 139 -3.53 -11.77 1.86
N GLU A 140 -3.24 -13.04 2.15
CA GLU A 140 -4.10 -13.89 2.97
C GLU A 140 -4.23 -13.35 4.40
N GLU A 141 -3.14 -12.86 5.01
CA GLU A 141 -3.19 -12.22 6.31
C GLU A 141 -4.06 -10.96 6.27
N MET A 142 -3.86 -10.08 5.29
CA MET A 142 -4.68 -8.88 5.12
C MET A 142 -6.16 -9.20 4.94
N HIS A 143 -6.49 -10.24 4.17
CA HIS A 143 -7.86 -10.69 3.99
C HIS A 143 -8.57 -10.94 5.33
N LYS A 144 -7.87 -11.48 6.31
CA LYS A 144 -8.41 -11.85 7.63
C LYS A 144 -8.55 -10.66 8.59
N ILE A 145 -7.75 -9.61 8.41
CA ILE A 145 -7.62 -8.53 9.42
C ILE A 145 -8.10 -7.15 8.96
N CYS A 146 -8.26 -6.92 7.64
CA CYS A 146 -8.63 -5.60 7.12
C CYS A 146 -10.15 -5.46 6.98
N ASP A 147 -10.69 -4.39 7.54
CA ASP A 147 -12.10 -3.99 7.47
C ASP A 147 -12.37 -2.90 6.42
N VAL A 148 -11.54 -2.86 5.40
CA VAL A 148 -11.66 -2.02 4.19
C VAL A 148 -11.31 -2.84 2.94
N PRO A 149 -11.64 -2.39 1.73
CA PRO A 149 -11.21 -3.02 0.48
C PRO A 149 -9.68 -3.23 0.42
N ILE A 150 -9.27 -4.34 -0.20
CA ILE A 150 -7.85 -4.68 -0.39
C ILE A 150 -7.44 -4.41 -1.84
N CYS A 151 -6.32 -3.68 -1.99
CA CYS A 151 -5.70 -3.34 -3.27
C CYS A 151 -4.30 -3.95 -3.37
N ILE A 152 -4.05 -4.79 -4.39
CA ILE A 152 -2.76 -5.47 -4.58
C ILE A 152 -2.21 -5.17 -5.98
N TYR A 153 -0.96 -4.70 -6.05
CA TYR A 153 -0.26 -4.46 -7.31
C TYR A 153 1.23 -4.83 -7.19
N PRO A 154 1.54 -6.14 -7.36
CA PRO A 154 2.90 -6.67 -7.24
C PRO A 154 3.77 -6.28 -8.43
N ASN A 155 5.06 -6.54 -8.31
CA ASN A 155 5.97 -6.55 -9.45
C ASN A 155 5.65 -7.73 -10.39
N ALA A 156 6.14 -7.67 -11.61
CA ALA A 156 6.14 -8.81 -12.55
C ALA A 156 7.23 -9.83 -12.16
N GLY A 157 7.09 -10.43 -10.99
CA GLY A 157 8.10 -11.29 -10.38
C GLY A 157 9.23 -10.52 -9.69
N LEU A 158 10.42 -11.10 -9.70
CA LEU A 158 11.63 -10.47 -9.14
C LEU A 158 12.45 -9.77 -10.21
N PRO A 159 13.25 -8.75 -9.83
CA PRO A 159 14.19 -8.13 -10.76
C PRO A 159 15.14 -9.17 -11.36
N ASN A 160 15.20 -9.19 -12.70
CA ASN A 160 16.09 -10.08 -13.45
C ASN A 160 16.75 -9.31 -14.60
N PRO A 161 18.02 -8.89 -14.46
CA PRO A 161 18.71 -8.13 -15.50
C PRO A 161 18.84 -8.87 -16.83
N MET A 162 18.68 -10.20 -16.84
CA MET A 162 18.75 -11.02 -18.05
C MET A 162 17.40 -11.12 -18.79
N ALA A 163 16.31 -10.71 -18.15
CA ALA A 163 15.00 -10.69 -18.80
C ALA A 163 14.83 -9.42 -19.66
N PRO A 164 14.14 -9.51 -20.81
CA PRO A 164 13.93 -8.35 -21.70
C PRO A 164 13.25 -7.15 -21.03
N THR A 165 12.40 -7.38 -20.03
CA THR A 165 11.69 -6.35 -19.27
C THR A 165 12.39 -5.96 -17.98
N GLY A 166 13.53 -6.61 -17.65
CA GLY A 166 14.21 -6.47 -16.35
C GLY A 166 13.52 -7.21 -15.21
N PHE A 167 12.46 -7.99 -15.48
CA PHE A 167 11.70 -8.82 -14.55
C PHE A 167 11.38 -10.17 -15.17
N ASP A 168 11.15 -11.20 -14.37
CA ASP A 168 11.12 -12.59 -14.84
C ASP A 168 9.71 -13.14 -15.13
N GLU A 169 8.64 -12.46 -14.75
CA GLU A 169 7.27 -12.92 -15.02
C GLU A 169 6.69 -12.33 -16.31
N THR A 170 5.99 -13.19 -17.07
CA THR A 170 5.19 -12.79 -18.24
C THR A 170 3.77 -12.38 -17.82
N PRO A 171 2.99 -11.72 -18.71
CA PRO A 171 1.59 -11.42 -18.46
C PRO A 171 0.77 -12.63 -18.01
N GLU A 172 1.02 -13.80 -18.59
CA GLU A 172 0.30 -15.06 -18.29
C GLU A 172 0.60 -15.55 -16.87
N ILE A 173 1.87 -15.48 -16.45
CA ILE A 173 2.32 -15.91 -15.12
C ILE A 173 1.73 -14.97 -14.07
N THR A 174 2.00 -13.66 -14.16
CA THR A 174 1.53 -12.67 -13.18
C THR A 174 0.00 -12.70 -13.06
N SER A 175 -0.72 -12.72 -14.20
CA SER A 175 -2.19 -12.76 -14.18
C SER A 175 -2.74 -14.05 -13.61
N GLY A 176 -2.07 -15.19 -13.84
CA GLY A 176 -2.40 -16.47 -13.23
C GLY A 176 -2.36 -16.42 -11.71
N LEU A 177 -1.25 -15.93 -11.16
CA LEU A 177 -1.02 -15.80 -9.72
C LEU A 177 -2.02 -14.84 -9.05
N ILE A 178 -2.27 -13.68 -9.66
CA ILE A 178 -3.24 -12.71 -9.14
C ILE A 178 -4.68 -13.27 -9.21
N SER A 179 -5.01 -14.05 -10.23
CA SER A 179 -6.33 -14.65 -10.36
C SER A 179 -6.65 -15.65 -9.24
N GLU A 180 -5.63 -16.28 -8.65
CA GLU A 180 -5.83 -17.12 -7.47
C GLU A 180 -6.34 -16.30 -6.27
N PHE A 181 -5.82 -15.09 -6.05
CA PHE A 181 -6.30 -14.21 -4.97
C PHE A 181 -7.75 -13.77 -5.19
N ALA A 182 -8.12 -13.51 -6.45
CA ALA A 182 -9.50 -13.17 -6.82
C ALA A 182 -10.43 -14.36 -6.62
N LYS A 183 -10.01 -15.58 -7.03
CA LYS A 183 -10.76 -16.82 -6.84
C LYS A 183 -11.02 -17.14 -5.37
N GLU A 184 -10.04 -16.89 -4.50
CA GLU A 184 -10.16 -17.04 -3.04
C GLU A 184 -11.01 -15.91 -2.39
N GLY A 185 -11.40 -14.88 -3.15
CA GLY A 185 -12.15 -13.76 -2.63
C GLY A 185 -11.36 -12.87 -1.66
N TRP A 186 -10.05 -12.72 -1.87
CA TRP A 186 -9.18 -11.97 -0.95
C TRP A 186 -9.00 -10.50 -1.31
N ILE A 187 -9.31 -10.11 -2.54
CA ILE A 187 -8.96 -8.80 -3.10
C ILE A 187 -10.16 -8.08 -3.73
N ASN A 188 -10.07 -6.74 -3.83
CA ASN A 188 -11.09 -5.89 -4.43
C ASN A 188 -10.54 -5.10 -5.62
N ILE A 189 -9.27 -4.69 -5.55
CA ILE A 189 -8.59 -3.87 -6.55
C ILE A 189 -7.26 -4.53 -6.87
N VAL A 190 -6.93 -4.57 -8.16
CA VAL A 190 -5.69 -5.18 -8.63
C VAL A 190 -5.00 -4.30 -9.65
N GLY A 191 -3.71 -4.41 -9.71
CA GLY A 191 -2.86 -3.71 -10.67
C GLY A 191 -1.49 -4.37 -10.78
N GLY A 192 -0.53 -3.60 -11.24
CA GLY A 192 0.86 -4.00 -11.33
C GLY A 192 1.79 -2.86 -10.96
N CYS A 193 3.00 -3.19 -10.52
CA CYS A 193 4.07 -2.28 -10.17
C CYS A 193 5.26 -2.46 -11.12
N CYS A 194 6.47 -2.58 -10.62
CA CYS A 194 7.67 -2.66 -11.43
C CYS A 194 7.64 -3.87 -12.39
N GLY A 195 8.09 -3.65 -13.62
CA GLY A 195 8.12 -4.67 -14.68
C GLY A 195 6.79 -4.98 -15.33
N THR A 196 5.66 -4.46 -14.84
CA THR A 196 4.37 -4.68 -15.48
C THR A 196 4.18 -3.76 -16.69
N THR A 197 3.62 -4.33 -17.76
CA THR A 197 3.32 -3.65 -19.03
C THR A 197 1.80 -3.57 -19.24
N PRO A 198 1.31 -2.84 -20.26
CA PRO A 198 -0.11 -2.84 -20.60
C PRO A 198 -0.68 -4.25 -20.83
N GLU A 199 0.13 -5.17 -21.37
CA GLU A 199 -0.26 -6.56 -21.61
C GLU A 199 -0.49 -7.32 -20.30
N HIS A 200 0.35 -7.07 -19.27
CA HIS A 200 0.12 -7.60 -17.93
C HIS A 200 -1.23 -7.15 -17.37
N ILE A 201 -1.53 -5.84 -17.46
CA ILE A 201 -2.80 -5.29 -16.96
C ILE A 201 -3.99 -5.85 -17.74
N ALA A 202 -3.87 -6.01 -19.06
CA ALA A 202 -4.91 -6.62 -19.89
C ALA A 202 -5.17 -8.07 -19.46
N ALA A 203 -4.12 -8.88 -19.30
CA ALA A 203 -4.22 -10.27 -18.88
C ALA A 203 -4.78 -10.42 -17.45
N ILE A 204 -4.36 -9.55 -16.51
CA ILE A 204 -4.93 -9.52 -15.16
C ILE A 204 -6.43 -9.23 -15.23
N LYS A 205 -6.83 -8.17 -15.95
CA LYS A 205 -8.24 -7.81 -16.10
C LYS A 205 -9.07 -8.96 -16.64
N GLU A 206 -8.59 -9.63 -17.68
CA GLU A 206 -9.30 -10.76 -18.31
C GLU A 206 -9.51 -11.92 -17.34
N LYS A 207 -8.49 -12.26 -16.55
CA LYS A 207 -8.58 -13.40 -15.62
C LYS A 207 -9.38 -13.11 -14.36
N VAL A 208 -9.40 -11.87 -13.87
CA VAL A 208 -10.04 -11.56 -12.57
C VAL A 208 -11.50 -11.09 -12.70
N HIS A 209 -11.92 -10.59 -13.87
CA HIS A 209 -13.24 -9.94 -14.03
C HIS A 209 -14.45 -10.84 -13.74
N SER A 210 -14.30 -12.16 -13.85
CA SER A 210 -15.36 -13.14 -13.60
C SER A 210 -15.54 -13.46 -12.11
N PHE A 211 -14.59 -13.13 -11.26
CA PHE A 211 -14.67 -13.41 -9.82
C PHE A 211 -15.36 -12.26 -9.08
N PRO A 212 -16.19 -12.57 -8.06
CA PRO A 212 -16.75 -11.53 -7.21
C PRO A 212 -15.67 -10.85 -6.39
N PRO A 213 -15.81 -9.55 -6.10
CA PRO A 213 -14.88 -8.86 -5.22
C PRO A 213 -14.97 -9.42 -3.80
N ARG A 214 -13.90 -9.27 -3.04
CA ARG A 214 -13.86 -9.62 -1.62
C ARG A 214 -14.99 -8.95 -0.86
N VAL A 215 -15.69 -9.72 -0.04
CA VAL A 215 -16.64 -9.18 0.95
C VAL A 215 -15.83 -8.62 2.12
N VAL A 216 -16.00 -7.33 2.40
CA VAL A 216 -15.32 -6.67 3.51
C VAL A 216 -15.90 -7.16 4.83
N PRO A 217 -15.12 -7.79 5.73
CA PRO A 217 -15.63 -8.34 6.97
C PRO A 217 -15.90 -7.25 8.00
N GLU A 218 -16.91 -7.49 8.86
CA GLU A 218 -17.05 -6.75 10.11
C GLU A 218 -16.04 -7.24 11.13
N ILE A 219 -15.13 -6.36 11.55
CA ILE A 219 -14.12 -6.66 12.54
C ILE A 219 -14.47 -6.01 13.86
N LYS A 220 -14.56 -6.81 14.92
CA LYS A 220 -14.85 -6.31 16.28
C LYS A 220 -13.84 -5.22 16.67
N LYS A 221 -14.37 -4.10 17.14
CA LYS A 221 -13.55 -3.01 17.68
C LYS A 221 -12.82 -3.50 18.92
N LYS A 222 -11.50 -3.40 18.91
CA LYS A 222 -10.62 -3.75 20.05
C LYS A 222 -9.57 -2.65 20.18
N LEU A 223 -9.06 -2.47 21.39
CA LEU A 223 -7.84 -1.68 21.56
C LEU A 223 -6.69 -2.42 20.88
N ARG A 224 -6.01 -1.74 19.98
CA ARG A 224 -4.85 -2.24 19.27
C ARG A 224 -3.72 -1.24 19.40
N LEU A 225 -2.60 -1.70 19.90
CA LEU A 225 -1.35 -0.97 19.91
C LEU A 225 -0.44 -1.64 18.89
N SER A 226 0.23 -0.86 18.10
CA SER A 226 1.09 -1.33 17.02
C SER A 226 2.49 -0.76 17.24
N ASP A 227 3.42 -1.66 17.49
CA ASP A 227 4.85 -1.44 17.40
C ASP A 227 5.38 -2.19 16.15
N ARG A 228 6.32 -3.10 16.28
CA ARG A 228 6.78 -3.99 15.20
C ARG A 228 5.87 -5.20 15.02
N LYS A 229 5.08 -5.51 16.06
CA LYS A 229 4.04 -6.54 16.07
C LYS A 229 2.74 -5.92 16.53
N SER A 230 1.60 -6.53 16.17
CA SER A 230 0.34 -6.18 16.79
C SER A 230 0.32 -6.68 18.25
N THR A 231 0.19 -5.78 19.19
CA THR A 231 0.01 -6.12 20.59
C THR A 231 -1.49 -6.13 20.89
N ARG A 232 -2.05 -7.31 21.15
CA ARG A 232 -3.37 -7.43 21.75
C ARG A 232 -3.22 -7.24 23.24
N LEU A 233 -3.78 -6.18 23.79
CA LEU A 233 -4.00 -6.13 25.24
C LEU A 233 -5.15 -7.11 25.53
N ASN A 234 -4.83 -8.23 26.18
CA ASN A 234 -5.86 -9.11 26.74
C ASN A 234 -6.66 -8.32 27.77
N SER A 235 -7.97 -8.28 27.61
CA SER A 235 -8.91 -7.66 28.54
C SER A 235 -9.19 -8.56 29.77
N SER A 236 -8.18 -9.27 30.22
CA SER A 236 -8.24 -10.09 31.45
C SER A 236 -7.27 -9.51 32.46
N HIS A 237 -7.70 -8.41 33.09
CA HIS A 237 -7.35 -7.98 34.42
C HIS A 237 -8.49 -7.12 34.96
#